data_d34be945b2001e978b161975c8f010fe
#
_entry.id   d34be945b2001e978b161975c8f010fe
#
_cell.length_a   1.000
_cell.length_b   1.000
_cell.length_c   1.000
_cell.angle_alpha   90.00
_cell.angle_beta   90.00
_cell.angle_gamma   90.00
#
_symmetry.space_group_name_H-M   'P 1'
#
loop_
_entity.id
_entity.type
_entity.pdbx_description
1 polymer ?
#
loop_
_entity_poly.entity_id
_entity_poly.type
_entity_poly.pdbx_seq_one_letter_code
_entity_poly.pdbx_strand_id
1 'polypeptide(L)'
;MLSSSVLSRPGASPAALKDSAGSASTPPSGILRARARIRPMSTAQKELPAWPLLALLYGFPALWAMGLLQIAPLVLAAIMLFYLIIRGNVRVPGSLWVWGAFCVWVVVAALALTRSTDMIGWGLRFVNILSAGIYALYYYNARSSISLNRLLGGLATLWVT
;
A
#
# COMPACT_ATOMS: atom_id res chain seq x y z
N MET A 1 22.88 2.10 38.72
CA MET A 1 24.32 2.39 38.60
C MET A 1 24.80 1.78 37.29
N LEU A 2 24.79 2.52 36.20
CA LEU A 2 25.45 2.17 34.95
C LEU A 2 26.00 3.45 34.35
N SER A 3 27.33 3.49 34.30
CA SER A 3 28.20 4.62 34.01
C SER A 3 28.23 4.92 32.52
N SER A 4 27.94 6.15 32.15
CA SER A 4 28.03 6.68 30.78
C SER A 4 29.48 7.10 30.52
N SER A 5 30.20 6.39 29.67
CA SER A 5 31.52 6.79 29.15
C SER A 5 31.31 7.66 27.90
N VAL A 6 31.53 8.95 28.10
CA VAL A 6 31.67 9.97 27.03
C VAL A 6 33.05 9.83 26.41
N LEU A 7 33.14 9.41 25.15
CA LEU A 7 34.36 9.38 24.37
C LEU A 7 34.50 10.73 23.63
N SER A 8 35.31 11.62 24.21
CA SER A 8 35.78 12.85 23.57
C SER A 8 36.78 12.52 22.47
N ARG A 9 36.51 12.94 21.23
CA ARG A 9 37.41 12.87 20.10
C ARG A 9 38.14 14.20 19.95
N PRO A 10 39.49 14.28 20.02
CA PRO A 10 40.21 15.52 19.85
C PRO A 10 40.36 15.92 18.39
N GLY A 11 40.38 17.21 18.18
CA GLY A 11 40.40 17.96 16.94
C GLY A 11 41.49 17.59 15.93
N ALA A 12 41.08 17.66 14.69
CA ALA A 12 41.98 17.74 13.55
C ALA A 12 42.03 19.19 13.06
N SER A 13 43.24 19.72 13.06
CA SER A 13 43.64 21.07 12.67
C SER A 13 43.41 21.31 11.17
N PRO A 14 42.89 22.47 10.75
CA PRO A 14 42.88 22.87 9.35
C PRO A 14 44.10 23.72 9.03
N ALA A 15 45.13 23.12 8.47
CA ALA A 15 46.21 23.88 7.86
C ALA A 15 46.70 23.19 6.59
N ALA A 16 46.77 24.02 5.54
CA ALA A 16 47.54 23.85 4.32
C ALA A 16 47.09 22.81 3.30
N LEU A 17 46.31 23.25 2.29
CA LEU A 17 46.69 23.01 0.90
C LEU A 17 46.11 24.13 0.03
N LYS A 18 46.84 25.19 -0.10
CA LYS A 18 46.80 26.18 -1.16
C LYS A 18 47.64 25.65 -2.32
N ASP A 19 47.17 25.95 -3.53
CA ASP A 19 47.89 25.84 -4.81
C ASP A 19 47.96 24.46 -5.47
N SER A 20 46.88 24.15 -6.24
CA SER A 20 47.05 23.55 -7.55
C SER A 20 46.02 24.14 -8.49
N ALA A 21 46.40 25.24 -9.14
CA ALA A 21 45.73 25.79 -10.30
C ALA A 21 45.87 24.82 -11.47
N GLY A 22 45.03 23.79 -11.53
CA GLY A 22 44.92 22.82 -12.62
C GLY A 22 43.77 23.22 -13.56
N SER A 23 44.19 23.71 -14.73
CA SER A 23 43.45 23.93 -15.96
C SER A 23 42.11 23.19 -16.02
N ALA A 24 40.99 23.89 -15.75
CA ALA A 24 39.64 23.38 -15.97
C ALA A 24 39.41 23.34 -17.46
N SER A 25 39.64 22.18 -18.08
CA SER A 25 39.09 21.86 -19.40
C SER A 25 37.58 21.79 -19.30
N THR A 26 36.92 22.85 -19.72
CA THR A 26 35.47 22.94 -19.85
C THR A 26 34.99 21.80 -20.72
N PRO A 27 34.18 20.85 -20.19
CA PRO A 27 33.64 19.76 -21.03
C PRO A 27 32.72 20.38 -22.09
N PRO A 28 32.77 19.89 -23.34
CA PRO A 28 31.98 20.43 -24.41
C PRO A 28 30.51 20.35 -24.05
N SER A 29 29.85 21.51 -23.96
CA SER A 29 28.46 21.74 -23.55
C SER A 29 27.41 20.98 -24.39
N GLY A 30 27.85 20.25 -25.42
CA GLY A 30 26.98 19.40 -26.26
C GLY A 30 26.54 18.08 -25.60
N ILE A 31 27.37 17.50 -24.71
CA ILE A 31 27.10 16.17 -24.12
C ILE A 31 26.07 16.26 -22.96
N LEU A 32 26.02 17.40 -22.27
CA LEU A 32 25.05 17.58 -21.16
C LEU A 32 23.62 17.82 -21.66
N ARG A 33 23.45 18.36 -22.89
CA ARG A 33 22.11 18.58 -23.49
C ARG A 33 21.47 17.30 -24.03
N ALA A 34 22.24 16.28 -24.39
CA ALA A 34 21.71 15.02 -24.88
C ALA A 34 21.13 14.13 -23.76
N ARG A 35 21.66 14.25 -22.53
CA ARG A 35 21.22 13.44 -21.39
C ARG A 35 19.90 13.92 -20.74
N ALA A 36 19.49 15.16 -21.02
CA ALA A 36 18.28 15.75 -20.47
C ALA A 36 16.99 15.37 -21.23
N ARG A 37 17.06 14.61 -22.31
CA ARG A 37 15.93 14.33 -23.19
C ARG A 37 15.40 12.91 -23.17
N ILE A 38 15.96 12.04 -22.35
CA ILE A 38 15.31 10.77 -22.05
C ILE A 38 14.50 10.97 -20.75
N ARG A 39 13.47 11.81 -20.85
CA ARG A 39 12.30 11.60 -19.99
C ARG A 39 11.73 10.25 -20.43
N PRO A 40 11.75 9.21 -19.57
CA PRO A 40 10.91 8.06 -19.84
C PRO A 40 9.52 8.67 -20.02
N MET A 41 8.90 8.42 -21.18
CA MET A 41 7.47 8.62 -21.35
C MET A 41 6.86 7.82 -20.20
N SER A 42 6.57 8.51 -19.11
CA SER A 42 5.73 8.01 -18.06
C SER A 42 4.43 7.68 -18.79
N THR A 43 4.29 6.43 -19.21
CA THR A 43 3.01 5.87 -19.56
C THR A 43 2.15 6.27 -18.37
N ALA A 44 1.23 7.21 -18.59
CA ALA A 44 0.34 7.74 -17.56
C ALA A 44 -0.39 6.53 -16.98
N GLN A 45 0.22 5.94 -15.97
CA GLN A 45 -0.32 4.80 -15.27
C GLN A 45 -1.57 5.35 -14.63
N LYS A 46 -2.74 5.03 -15.20
CA LYS A 46 -4.05 5.47 -14.73
C LYS A 46 -4.11 5.17 -13.24
N GLU A 47 -3.94 6.23 -12.43
CA GLU A 47 -3.89 6.09 -10.98
C GLU A 47 -5.22 5.54 -10.49
N LEU A 48 -5.17 4.56 -9.60
CA LEU A 48 -6.38 4.03 -8.98
C LEU A 48 -6.98 5.10 -8.07
N PRO A 49 -8.29 5.33 -8.12
CA PRO A 49 -8.93 6.29 -7.25
C PRO A 49 -8.83 5.84 -5.79
N ALA A 50 -8.40 6.72 -4.89
CA ALA A 50 -8.26 6.40 -3.47
C ALA A 50 -9.61 6.40 -2.72
N TRP A 51 -10.66 6.98 -3.32
CA TRP A 51 -11.94 7.25 -2.65
C TRP A 51 -12.66 5.99 -2.09
N PRO A 52 -12.66 4.80 -2.75
CA PRO A 52 -13.41 3.68 -2.20
C PRO A 52 -12.81 3.17 -0.89
N LEU A 53 -11.48 3.20 -0.79
CA LEU A 53 -10.77 2.81 0.43
C LEU A 53 -10.97 3.85 1.54
N LEU A 54 -10.93 5.13 1.20
CA LEU A 54 -11.22 6.20 2.15
C LEU A 54 -12.68 6.20 2.59
N ALA A 55 -13.62 5.93 1.67
CA ALA A 55 -15.04 5.79 1.99
C ALA A 55 -15.29 4.64 2.99
N LEU A 56 -14.60 3.51 2.83
CA LEU A 56 -14.69 2.42 3.81
C LEU A 56 -14.14 2.86 5.17
N LEU A 57 -12.98 3.51 5.19
CA LEU A 57 -12.27 3.85 6.42
C LEU A 57 -13.00 4.94 7.22
N TYR A 58 -13.41 6.02 6.57
CA TYR A 58 -14.14 7.14 7.21
C TYR A 58 -15.63 6.86 7.39
N GLY A 59 -16.20 6.04 6.52
CA GLY A 59 -17.61 5.63 6.60
C GLY A 59 -17.88 4.53 7.61
N PHE A 60 -16.84 3.87 8.14
CA PHE A 60 -16.98 2.72 9.03
C PHE A 60 -17.89 2.98 10.24
N PRO A 61 -17.75 4.10 10.99
CA PRO A 61 -18.62 4.39 12.12
C PRO A 61 -20.10 4.54 11.72
N ALA A 62 -20.35 5.23 10.61
CA ALA A 62 -21.70 5.42 10.08
C ALA A 62 -22.31 4.09 9.62
N LEU A 63 -21.55 3.26 8.92
CA LEU A 63 -21.98 1.95 8.46
C LEU A 63 -22.29 1.01 9.63
N TRP A 64 -21.49 1.12 10.70
CA TRP A 64 -21.73 0.38 11.93
C TRP A 64 -23.04 0.82 12.61
N ALA A 65 -23.25 2.12 12.77
CA ALA A 65 -24.46 2.67 13.38
C ALA A 65 -25.73 2.33 12.59
N MET A 66 -25.62 2.22 11.26
CA MET A 66 -26.72 1.83 10.38
C MET A 66 -26.95 0.31 10.29
N GLY A 67 -26.10 -0.51 10.93
CA GLY A 67 -26.16 -1.97 10.82
C GLY A 67 -25.74 -2.53 9.45
N LEU A 68 -25.19 -1.68 8.56
CA LEU A 68 -24.80 -2.05 7.20
C LEU A 68 -23.40 -2.66 7.11
N LEU A 69 -22.72 -2.86 8.24
CA LEU A 69 -21.35 -3.36 8.30
C LEU A 69 -21.18 -4.73 7.65
N GLN A 70 -22.26 -5.53 7.58
CA GLN A 70 -22.24 -6.85 6.96
C GLN A 70 -22.18 -6.77 5.42
N ILE A 71 -22.81 -5.77 4.81
CA ILE A 71 -23.04 -5.69 3.35
C ILE A 71 -22.11 -4.64 2.72
N ALA A 72 -21.90 -3.51 3.38
CA ALA A 72 -21.16 -2.39 2.82
C ALA A 72 -19.70 -2.74 2.44
N PRO A 73 -18.91 -3.49 3.25
CA PRO A 73 -17.59 -3.93 2.84
C PRO A 73 -17.62 -4.75 1.55
N LEU A 74 -18.64 -5.61 1.40
CA LEU A 74 -18.78 -6.44 0.22
C LEU A 74 -18.98 -5.63 -1.06
N VAL A 75 -19.89 -4.63 -0.99
CA VAL A 75 -20.15 -3.72 -2.11
C VAL A 75 -18.92 -2.92 -2.47
N LEU A 76 -18.21 -2.39 -1.48
CA LEU A 76 -16.96 -1.65 -1.70
C LEU A 76 -15.86 -2.54 -2.27
N ALA A 77 -15.76 -3.80 -1.81
CA ALA A 77 -14.82 -4.77 -2.38
C ALA A 77 -15.13 -5.05 -3.86
N ALA A 78 -16.42 -5.20 -4.22
CA ALA A 78 -16.83 -5.38 -5.60
C ALA A 78 -16.47 -4.18 -6.49
N ILE A 79 -16.67 -2.95 -5.99
CA ILE A 79 -16.28 -1.72 -6.68
C ILE A 79 -14.77 -1.67 -6.87
N MET A 80 -13.99 -1.99 -5.82
CA MET A 80 -12.54 -2.00 -5.90
C MET A 80 -12.02 -3.06 -6.88
N LEU A 81 -12.62 -4.25 -6.87
CA LEU A 81 -12.30 -5.32 -7.82
C LEU A 81 -12.59 -4.88 -9.25
N PHE A 82 -13.72 -4.22 -9.50
CA PHE A 82 -14.08 -3.67 -10.80
C PHE A 82 -13.02 -2.67 -11.31
N TYR A 83 -12.55 -1.75 -10.46
CA TYR A 83 -11.46 -0.83 -10.82
C TYR A 83 -10.15 -1.54 -11.10
N LEU A 84 -9.82 -2.62 -10.37
CA LEU A 84 -8.64 -3.44 -10.61
C LEU A 84 -8.71 -4.14 -11.98
N ILE A 85 -9.87 -4.69 -12.33
CA ILE A 85 -10.10 -5.37 -13.62
C ILE A 85 -9.98 -4.38 -14.78
N ILE A 86 -10.62 -3.20 -14.69
CA ILE A 86 -10.53 -2.18 -15.75
C ILE A 86 -9.10 -1.68 -15.96
N ARG A 87 -8.30 -1.63 -14.89
CA ARG A 87 -6.91 -1.23 -15.00
C ARG A 87 -6.06 -2.22 -15.79
N GLY A 88 -6.38 -3.51 -15.74
CA GLY A 88 -5.72 -4.58 -16.49
C GLY A 88 -4.27 -4.90 -16.09
N ASN A 89 -3.55 -3.98 -15.45
CA ASN A 89 -2.17 -4.17 -14.99
C ASN A 89 -2.10 -4.17 -13.45
N VAL A 90 -2.43 -5.32 -12.86
CA VAL A 90 -2.45 -5.52 -11.42
C VAL A 90 -1.15 -6.18 -10.96
N ARG A 91 -0.44 -5.51 -10.05
CA ARG A 91 0.74 -6.10 -9.40
C ARG A 91 0.29 -6.92 -8.19
N VAL A 92 0.57 -8.21 -8.23
CA VAL A 92 0.25 -9.15 -7.16
C VAL A 92 1.48 -9.28 -6.25
N PRO A 93 1.42 -8.85 -4.98
CA PRO A 93 2.53 -9.06 -4.05
C PRO A 93 2.66 -10.53 -3.68
N GLY A 94 3.90 -11.00 -3.43
CA GLY A 94 4.16 -12.40 -3.06
C GLY A 94 3.41 -12.85 -1.80
N SER A 95 3.14 -11.93 -0.87
CA SER A 95 2.34 -12.22 0.34
C SER A 95 0.90 -12.66 0.04
N LEU A 96 0.36 -12.27 -1.11
CA LEU A 96 -1.00 -12.65 -1.52
C LEU A 96 -1.11 -14.16 -1.81
N TRP A 97 -0.01 -14.83 -2.17
CA TRP A 97 0.03 -16.28 -2.34
C TRP A 97 -0.25 -17.03 -1.05
N VAL A 98 0.30 -16.54 0.07
CA VAL A 98 0.05 -17.13 1.40
C VAL A 98 -1.42 -16.97 1.76
N TRP A 99 -1.99 -15.78 1.48
CA TRP A 99 -3.40 -15.53 1.69
C TRP A 99 -4.27 -16.39 0.76
N GLY A 100 -3.88 -16.58 -0.50
CA GLY A 100 -4.55 -17.49 -1.43
C GLY A 100 -4.55 -18.94 -0.94
N ALA A 101 -3.42 -19.44 -0.44
CA ALA A 101 -3.32 -20.75 0.16
C ALA A 101 -4.25 -20.90 1.38
N PHE A 102 -4.34 -19.84 2.22
CA PHE A 102 -5.30 -19.81 3.32
C PHE A 102 -6.76 -19.88 2.82
N CYS A 103 -7.12 -19.17 1.76
CA CYS A 103 -8.46 -19.27 1.15
C CYS A 103 -8.76 -20.69 0.66
N VAL A 104 -7.80 -21.35 0.00
CA VAL A 104 -7.96 -22.75 -0.43
C VAL A 104 -8.18 -23.65 0.78
N TRP A 105 -7.41 -23.47 1.86
CA TRP A 105 -7.59 -24.22 3.09
C TRP A 105 -8.99 -24.04 3.68
N VAL A 106 -9.51 -22.80 3.72
CA VAL A 106 -10.87 -22.50 4.21
C VAL A 106 -11.92 -23.19 3.35
N VAL A 107 -11.74 -23.26 2.02
CA VAL A 107 -12.63 -24.00 1.12
C VAL A 107 -12.58 -25.49 1.40
N VAL A 108 -11.40 -26.07 1.59
CA VAL A 108 -11.25 -27.48 1.96
C VAL A 108 -11.94 -27.78 3.30
N ALA A 109 -11.81 -26.88 4.26
CA ALA A 109 -12.49 -27.02 5.55
C ALA A 109 -14.03 -27.04 5.43
N ALA A 110 -14.60 -26.44 4.38
CA ALA A 110 -16.04 -26.50 4.11
C ALA A 110 -16.55 -27.92 3.83
N LEU A 111 -15.67 -28.81 3.34
CA LEU A 111 -16.04 -30.22 3.09
C LEU A 111 -16.41 -30.97 4.37
N ALA A 112 -15.98 -30.48 5.53
CA ALA A 112 -16.35 -31.03 6.83
C ALA A 112 -17.74 -30.59 7.32
N LEU A 113 -18.39 -29.65 6.61
CA LEU A 113 -19.72 -29.15 6.96
C LEU A 113 -20.78 -30.16 6.49
N THR A 114 -21.57 -30.66 7.43
CA THR A 114 -22.60 -31.68 7.16
C THR A 114 -23.99 -31.09 7.03
N ARG A 115 -24.20 -29.87 7.53
CA ARG A 115 -25.51 -29.20 7.54
C ARG A 115 -25.56 -28.07 6.52
N SER A 116 -26.65 -27.99 5.74
CA SER A 116 -26.86 -26.93 4.74
C SER A 116 -26.96 -25.53 5.35
N THR A 117 -27.53 -25.40 6.56
CA THR A 117 -27.60 -24.12 7.29
C THR A 117 -26.20 -23.56 7.64
N ASP A 118 -25.25 -24.44 7.96
CA ASP A 118 -23.88 -24.06 8.29
C ASP A 118 -23.14 -23.57 7.04
N MET A 119 -23.49 -24.08 5.86
CA MET A 119 -22.93 -23.65 4.58
C MET A 119 -23.24 -22.18 4.26
N ILE A 120 -24.45 -21.70 4.58
CA ILE A 120 -24.82 -20.29 4.35
C ILE A 120 -23.96 -19.38 5.24
N GLY A 121 -23.86 -19.70 6.53
CA GLY A 121 -23.04 -18.95 7.48
C GLY A 121 -21.55 -18.98 7.11
N TRP A 122 -21.08 -20.13 6.68
CA TRP A 122 -19.71 -20.29 6.18
C TRP A 122 -19.48 -19.44 4.92
N GLY A 123 -20.39 -19.49 3.95
CA GLY A 123 -20.30 -18.73 2.70
C GLY A 123 -20.16 -17.22 2.94
N LEU A 124 -20.98 -16.67 3.84
CA LEU A 124 -20.90 -15.25 4.22
C LEU A 124 -19.53 -14.90 4.83
N ARG A 125 -19.00 -15.74 5.71
CA ARG A 125 -17.67 -15.54 6.30
C ARG A 125 -16.57 -15.64 5.25
N PHE A 126 -16.67 -16.60 4.33
CA PHE A 126 -15.71 -16.77 3.26
C PHE A 126 -15.67 -15.55 2.32
N VAL A 127 -16.83 -15.02 1.94
CA VAL A 127 -16.91 -13.80 1.11
C VAL A 127 -16.30 -12.60 1.84
N ASN A 128 -16.45 -12.48 3.15
CA ASN A 128 -15.77 -11.43 3.94
C ASN A 128 -14.24 -11.62 3.93
N ILE A 129 -13.74 -12.85 4.02
CA ILE A 129 -12.31 -13.16 3.90
C ILE A 129 -11.80 -12.75 2.51
N LEU A 130 -12.53 -13.08 1.44
CA LEU A 130 -12.18 -12.67 0.07
C LEU A 130 -12.13 -11.15 -0.08
N SER A 131 -13.10 -10.44 0.52
CA SER A 131 -13.13 -8.97 0.52
C SER A 131 -11.87 -8.37 1.13
N ALA A 132 -11.36 -8.92 2.23
CA ALA A 132 -10.12 -8.47 2.86
C ALA A 132 -8.92 -8.61 1.91
N GLY A 133 -8.84 -9.68 1.13
CA GLY A 133 -7.82 -9.85 0.11
C GLY A 133 -7.91 -8.83 -1.02
N ILE A 134 -9.12 -8.51 -1.46
CA ILE A 134 -9.37 -7.47 -2.47
C ILE A 134 -8.92 -6.11 -1.94
N TYR A 135 -9.20 -5.78 -0.67
CA TYR A 135 -8.73 -4.54 -0.04
C TYR A 135 -7.20 -4.45 0.00
N ALA A 136 -6.55 -5.54 0.41
CA ALA A 136 -5.08 -5.60 0.47
C ALA A 136 -4.47 -5.43 -0.93
N LEU A 137 -5.02 -6.10 -1.94
CA LEU A 137 -4.59 -6.00 -3.32
C LEU A 137 -4.82 -4.59 -3.89
N TYR A 138 -5.98 -4.01 -3.62
CA TYR A 138 -6.30 -2.66 -4.05
C TYR A 138 -5.37 -1.64 -3.40
N TYR A 139 -5.17 -1.72 -2.08
CA TYR A 139 -4.24 -0.86 -1.35
C TYR A 139 -2.82 -0.95 -1.90
N TYR A 140 -2.33 -2.17 -2.16
CA TYR A 140 -0.99 -2.38 -2.71
C TYR A 140 -0.82 -1.69 -4.06
N ASN A 141 -1.83 -1.73 -4.92
CA ASN A 141 -1.79 -1.10 -6.24
C ASN A 141 -2.11 0.41 -6.20
N ALA A 142 -2.83 0.89 -5.18
CA ALA A 142 -3.21 2.29 -5.00
C ALA A 142 -2.27 3.07 -4.07
N ARG A 143 -1.25 2.43 -3.49
CA ARG A 143 -0.35 3.04 -2.48
C ARG A 143 0.33 4.33 -2.94
N SER A 144 0.55 4.51 -4.25
CA SER A 144 1.15 5.72 -4.81
C SER A 144 0.21 6.93 -4.80
N SER A 145 -1.11 6.69 -4.78
CA SER A 145 -2.15 7.73 -4.78
C SER A 145 -2.70 8.06 -3.38
N ILE A 146 -2.32 7.27 -2.37
CA ILE A 146 -2.81 7.43 -0.99
C ILE A 146 -1.72 8.07 -0.13
N SER A 147 -1.97 9.26 0.41
CA SER A 147 -1.05 9.88 1.37
C SER A 147 -1.15 9.19 2.74
N LEU A 148 0.00 8.95 3.37
CA LEU A 148 0.09 8.31 4.68
C LEU A 148 -0.76 9.04 5.73
N ASN A 149 -0.79 10.37 5.70
CA ASN A 149 -1.56 11.17 6.64
C ASN A 149 -3.07 10.92 6.55
N ARG A 150 -3.61 10.70 5.35
CA ARG A 150 -5.03 10.37 5.17
C ARG A 150 -5.36 8.98 5.69
N LEU A 151 -4.45 8.03 5.51
CA LEU A 151 -4.60 6.68 6.02
C LEU A 151 -4.57 6.66 7.56
N LEU A 152 -3.61 7.38 8.17
CA LEU A 152 -3.50 7.50 9.62
C LEU A 152 -4.73 8.21 10.22
N GLY A 153 -5.23 9.26 9.56
CA GLY A 153 -6.46 9.94 9.97
C GLY A 153 -7.67 8.99 9.98
N GLY A 154 -7.82 8.19 8.94
CA GLY A 154 -8.90 7.20 8.87
C GLY A 154 -8.77 6.08 9.91
N LEU A 155 -7.54 5.61 10.19
CA LEU A 155 -7.31 4.65 11.27
C LEU A 155 -7.60 5.25 12.65
N ALA A 156 -7.28 6.54 12.86
CA ALA A 156 -7.60 7.23 14.09
C ALA A 156 -9.12 7.32 14.33
N THR A 157 -9.93 7.54 13.28
CA THR A 157 -11.40 7.52 13.42
C THR A 157 -11.93 6.15 13.81
N LEU A 158 -11.32 5.06 13.34
CA LEU A 158 -11.67 3.71 13.76
C LEU A 158 -11.36 3.43 15.24
N TRP A 159 -10.31 4.04 15.77
CA TRP A 159 -9.92 3.84 17.19
C TRP A 159 -10.79 4.62 18.17
N VAL A 160 -11.41 5.72 17.73
CA VAL A 160 -12.24 6.59 18.57
C VAL A 160 -13.70 6.11 18.61
N THR A 161 -14.10 5.18 17.70
CA THR A 161 -15.47 4.64 17.62
C THR A 161 -15.60 3.31 18.32
#